data_a54875fb7f4b4f4256f5201991e3fed5
#
_entry.id   a54875fb7f4b4f4256f5201991e3fed5
#
_cell.length_a   1.000
_cell.length_b   1.000
_cell.length_c   1.000
_cell.angle_alpha   90.00
_cell.angle_beta   90.00
_cell.angle_gamma   90.00
#
_symmetry.space_group_name_H-M   'P 1'
#
loop_
_entity.id
_entity.type
_entity.pdbx_description
1 polymer ?
#
loop_
_entity_poly.entity_id
_entity_poly.type
_entity_poly.pdbx_seq_one_letter_code
_entity_poly.pdbx_strand_id
1 'polypeptide(L)'
;MFKQIQTKLQTFAGAMMVPIILLVMVGFFVGIGCAFTNYVLQPGGFFYNIFSMLASCGFFFMNSLQMWFAVAISFTLAKKEKGWAAFAGLVLFFTYTAGIGNWANLIGVTQETIQIDALVKSGMSMEAAMNYNALFGDFLGIFTYNMGMFSGLIVGLVASLVHNKFVDTKLPEMFGFFAGTKTVVLLVTVISIPLAIGTYYVWPFIGGGLQAITSFIGRSGLLGTFVFGTLDKALLPFGLHHLIAFPIEYSKVGGTMTIDGVVYEGVKNIINGQAASKTATGYITRNFTNGRLLFQLGGIPGAAFALYKCANKENRKAVASMLLPAVFTLMMVGISEPFEYTFLFAAPQLYWLVYAPLCGLCYVLAEITKISINGTALFFMIPNIFQPQKVHAMAALWLIPLTFVVFYVAFKFMIVKFNLQTPGRGEAEVHLFSKKEYREKDNAADTDSLEARIIEALGGSENIVTVTNCATRLRVTVKDDSIVASDDDWKAYLQAVGVVRGKNSLQVIYGVQVQNIATKVKDILNID
;
A
#
# COMPACT_ATOMS: atom_id res chain seq x y z
N MET A 1 12.00 -4.97 23.11
CA MET A 1 11.08 -3.83 22.92
C MET A 1 11.12 -3.32 21.46
N PHE A 2 12.24 -2.85 20.92
CA PHE A 2 12.31 -2.30 19.54
C PHE A 2 11.85 -3.29 18.45
N LYS A 3 12.35 -4.55 18.46
CA LYS A 3 11.92 -5.60 17.52
C LYS A 3 10.41 -5.92 17.59
N GLN A 4 9.81 -5.91 18.77
CA GLN A 4 8.36 -6.15 18.93
C GLN A 4 7.53 -5.00 18.35
N ILE A 5 7.97 -3.75 18.54
CA ILE A 5 7.34 -2.58 17.94
C ILE A 5 7.46 -2.66 16.41
N GLN A 6 8.64 -2.98 15.89
CA GLN A 6 8.87 -3.15 14.47
C GLN A 6 7.95 -4.23 13.85
N THR A 7 7.83 -5.40 14.50
CA THR A 7 6.92 -6.48 14.02
C THR A 7 5.46 -6.01 14.02
N LYS A 8 5.00 -5.32 15.07
CA LYS A 8 3.63 -4.78 15.10
C LYS A 8 3.38 -3.75 14.00
N LEU A 9 4.32 -2.85 13.76
CA LEU A 9 4.24 -1.86 12.68
C LEU A 9 4.22 -2.51 11.31
N GLN A 10 5.06 -3.53 11.08
CA GLN A 10 5.05 -4.30 9.83
C GLN A 10 3.73 -5.06 9.61
N THR A 11 3.16 -5.64 10.66
CA THR A 11 1.85 -6.32 10.58
C THR A 11 0.75 -5.32 10.25
N PHE A 12 0.77 -4.15 10.88
CA PHE A 12 -0.17 -3.07 10.60
C PHE A 12 -0.03 -2.54 9.17
N ALA A 13 1.20 -2.26 8.71
CA ALA A 13 1.45 -1.86 7.33
C ALA A 13 0.99 -2.92 6.33
N GLY A 14 1.19 -4.22 6.64
CA GLY A 14 0.66 -5.32 5.84
C GLY A 14 -0.87 -5.32 5.75
N ALA A 15 -1.57 -4.95 6.82
CA ALA A 15 -3.02 -4.85 6.82
C ALA A 15 -3.55 -3.73 5.90
N MET A 16 -2.76 -2.67 5.71
CA MET A 16 -3.10 -1.56 4.82
C MET A 16 -2.95 -1.93 3.33
N MET A 17 -2.21 -2.98 2.99
CA MET A 17 -1.96 -3.36 1.59
C MET A 17 -3.22 -3.79 0.83
N VAL A 18 -4.18 -4.42 1.51
CA VAL A 18 -5.40 -4.92 0.84
C VAL A 18 -6.22 -3.80 0.18
N PRO A 19 -6.64 -2.74 0.90
CA PRO A 19 -7.36 -1.63 0.26
C PRO A 19 -6.52 -0.87 -0.76
N ILE A 20 -5.18 -0.88 -0.63
CA ILE A 20 -4.29 -0.19 -1.56
C ILE A 20 -4.24 -0.86 -2.92
N ILE A 21 -4.08 -2.18 -2.95
CA ILE A 21 -4.11 -2.95 -4.21
C ILE A 21 -5.43 -2.69 -4.94
N LEU A 22 -6.53 -2.68 -4.19
CA LEU A 22 -7.84 -2.34 -4.76
C LEU A 22 -7.89 -0.91 -5.31
N LEU A 23 -7.30 0.08 -4.63
CA LEU A 23 -7.25 1.46 -5.12
C LEU A 23 -6.53 1.63 -6.46
N VAL A 24 -5.47 0.86 -6.69
CA VAL A 24 -4.76 0.88 -7.97
C VAL A 24 -5.67 0.37 -9.09
N MET A 25 -6.41 -0.72 -8.85
CA MET A 25 -7.40 -1.25 -9.80
C MET A 25 -8.56 -0.28 -10.02
N VAL A 26 -9.03 0.36 -8.97
CA VAL A 26 -10.08 1.39 -9.03
C VAL A 26 -9.66 2.58 -9.88
N GLY A 27 -8.45 3.08 -9.70
CA GLY A 27 -7.91 4.17 -10.53
C GLY A 27 -7.86 3.80 -12.02
N PHE A 28 -7.54 2.55 -12.34
CA PHE A 28 -7.60 2.03 -13.70
C PHE A 28 -9.05 1.98 -14.24
N PHE A 29 -10.03 1.51 -13.47
CA PHE A 29 -11.43 1.47 -13.87
C PHE A 29 -12.02 2.87 -14.07
N VAL A 30 -11.73 3.82 -13.19
CA VAL A 30 -12.12 5.22 -13.36
C VAL A 30 -11.48 5.79 -14.63
N GLY A 31 -10.18 5.57 -14.81
CA GLY A 31 -9.44 6.08 -15.97
C GLY A 31 -10.00 5.56 -17.29
N ILE A 32 -10.22 4.25 -17.44
CA ILE A 32 -10.80 3.65 -18.64
C ILE A 32 -12.28 4.06 -18.79
N GLY A 33 -13.07 3.93 -17.72
CA GLY A 33 -14.50 4.27 -17.77
C GLY A 33 -14.71 5.70 -18.27
N CYS A 34 -14.02 6.66 -17.67
CA CYS A 34 -14.13 8.07 -18.07
C CYS A 34 -13.51 8.35 -19.45
N ALA A 35 -12.42 7.69 -19.83
CA ALA A 35 -11.84 7.87 -21.15
C ALA A 35 -12.83 7.45 -22.26
N PHE A 36 -13.46 6.30 -22.12
CA PHE A 36 -14.44 5.82 -23.09
C PHE A 36 -15.71 6.68 -23.12
N THR A 37 -16.27 7.04 -21.98
CA THR A 37 -17.48 7.87 -21.92
C THR A 37 -17.25 9.31 -22.37
N ASN A 38 -16.07 9.86 -22.18
CA ASN A 38 -15.78 11.25 -22.53
C ASN A 38 -15.33 11.43 -23.99
N TYR A 39 -14.63 10.45 -24.58
CA TYR A 39 -13.92 10.64 -25.84
C TYR A 39 -14.24 9.60 -26.92
N VAL A 40 -14.81 8.44 -26.59
CA VAL A 40 -14.97 7.32 -27.53
C VAL A 40 -16.43 7.00 -27.82
N LEU A 41 -17.27 6.99 -26.80
CA LEU A 41 -18.66 6.49 -26.91
C LEU A 41 -19.67 7.63 -26.89
N GLN A 42 -20.77 7.43 -27.62
CA GLN A 42 -21.89 8.38 -27.62
C GLN A 42 -22.79 8.16 -26.39
N PRO A 43 -23.24 9.24 -25.71
CA PRO A 43 -24.17 9.16 -24.58
C PRO A 43 -25.45 8.39 -24.93
N GLY A 44 -25.93 7.56 -23.99
CA GLY A 44 -27.16 6.77 -24.13
C GLY A 44 -27.00 5.43 -24.80
N GLY A 45 -25.82 5.10 -25.36
CA GLY A 45 -25.54 3.79 -25.92
C GLY A 45 -25.29 2.72 -24.83
N PHE A 46 -25.54 1.44 -25.18
CA PHE A 46 -25.33 0.31 -24.25
C PHE A 46 -23.90 0.30 -23.65
N PHE A 47 -22.88 0.37 -24.50
CA PHE A 47 -21.50 0.39 -24.04
C PHE A 47 -21.15 1.67 -23.25
N TYR A 48 -21.71 2.82 -23.61
CA TYR A 48 -21.56 4.05 -22.82
C TYR A 48 -22.04 3.82 -21.38
N ASN A 49 -23.22 3.22 -21.21
CA ASN A 49 -23.77 2.94 -19.88
C ASN A 49 -22.89 1.97 -19.09
N ILE A 50 -22.35 0.92 -19.72
CA ILE A 50 -21.42 -0.03 -19.08
C ILE A 50 -20.16 0.70 -18.56
N PHE A 51 -19.50 1.51 -19.41
CA PHE A 51 -18.29 2.24 -19.00
C PHE A 51 -18.59 3.35 -17.98
N SER A 52 -19.77 3.97 -18.05
CA SER A 52 -20.25 4.91 -17.04
C SER A 52 -20.46 4.23 -15.69
N MET A 53 -21.06 3.05 -15.65
CA MET A 53 -21.20 2.24 -14.43
C MET A 53 -19.84 1.85 -13.86
N LEU A 54 -18.89 1.44 -14.71
CA LEU A 54 -17.53 1.09 -14.30
C LEU A 54 -16.84 2.28 -13.60
N ALA A 55 -16.93 3.48 -14.20
CA ALA A 55 -16.39 4.70 -13.60
C ALA A 55 -17.08 5.02 -12.27
N SER A 56 -18.42 4.93 -12.23
CA SER A 56 -19.23 5.21 -11.02
C SER A 56 -18.88 4.27 -9.87
N CYS A 57 -18.70 2.97 -10.13
CA CYS A 57 -18.24 2.00 -9.13
C CYS A 57 -16.86 2.38 -8.60
N GLY A 58 -15.95 2.81 -9.47
CA GLY A 58 -14.64 3.27 -9.08
C GLY A 58 -14.69 4.52 -8.19
N PHE A 59 -15.49 5.53 -8.53
CA PHE A 59 -15.67 6.71 -7.68
C PHE A 59 -16.31 6.39 -6.35
N PHE A 60 -17.32 5.50 -6.31
CA PHE A 60 -17.90 5.05 -5.05
C PHE A 60 -16.85 4.42 -4.13
N PHE A 61 -15.99 3.57 -4.70
CA PHE A 61 -14.91 2.96 -3.93
C PHE A 61 -13.93 4.02 -3.39
N MET A 62 -13.56 5.01 -4.20
CA MET A 62 -12.67 6.10 -3.78
C MET A 62 -13.30 6.95 -2.66
N ASN A 63 -14.58 7.31 -2.79
CA ASN A 63 -15.28 8.15 -1.82
C ASN A 63 -15.55 7.41 -0.50
N SER A 64 -15.56 6.07 -0.50
CA SER A 64 -15.76 5.24 0.69
C SER A 64 -14.47 4.56 1.20
N LEU A 65 -13.31 5.10 0.83
CA LEU A 65 -11.99 4.55 1.15
C LEU A 65 -11.80 4.24 2.64
N GLN A 66 -12.22 5.15 3.50
CA GLN A 66 -12.14 5.00 4.95
C GLN A 66 -12.84 3.74 5.47
N MET A 67 -13.99 3.40 4.90
CA MET A 67 -14.73 2.19 5.25
C MET A 67 -13.95 0.93 4.87
N TRP A 68 -13.35 0.91 3.67
CA TRP A 68 -12.55 -0.24 3.22
C TRP A 68 -11.31 -0.46 4.07
N PHE A 69 -10.67 0.62 4.55
CA PHE A 69 -9.58 0.51 5.51
C PHE A 69 -10.04 -0.05 6.86
N ALA A 70 -11.18 0.41 7.39
CA ALA A 70 -11.73 -0.11 8.64
C ALA A 70 -11.95 -1.63 8.57
N VAL A 71 -12.60 -2.09 7.50
CA VAL A 71 -12.89 -3.52 7.27
C VAL A 71 -11.62 -4.34 7.08
N ALA A 72 -10.72 -3.90 6.20
CA ALA A 72 -9.51 -4.65 5.85
C ALA A 72 -8.53 -4.76 7.02
N ILE A 73 -8.37 -3.71 7.81
CA ILE A 73 -7.48 -3.71 8.98
C ILE A 73 -8.05 -4.62 10.06
N SER A 74 -9.35 -4.52 10.35
CA SER A 74 -10.02 -5.39 11.31
C SER A 74 -9.88 -6.86 10.93
N PHE A 75 -10.11 -7.20 9.66
CA PHE A 75 -9.94 -8.55 9.10
C PHE A 75 -8.50 -9.05 9.25
N THR A 76 -7.53 -8.23 8.82
CA THR A 76 -6.13 -8.68 8.72
C THR A 76 -5.47 -8.83 10.09
N LEU A 77 -5.80 -7.94 11.05
CA LEU A 77 -5.22 -7.96 12.39
C LEU A 77 -5.93 -8.93 13.34
N ALA A 78 -7.10 -9.47 12.96
CA ALA A 78 -7.78 -10.48 13.74
C ALA A 78 -6.99 -11.81 13.74
N LYS A 79 -6.88 -12.41 14.93
CA LYS A 79 -6.17 -13.69 15.13
C LYS A 79 -7.02 -14.88 14.71
N LYS A 80 -8.35 -14.80 14.89
CA LYS A 80 -9.34 -15.82 14.55
C LYS A 80 -10.70 -15.16 14.26
N GLU A 81 -11.63 -15.89 13.69
CA GLU A 81 -12.96 -15.39 13.34
C GLU A 81 -12.92 -14.07 12.53
N LYS A 82 -12.05 -14.04 11.51
CA LYS A 82 -11.71 -12.83 10.75
C LYS A 82 -12.93 -12.16 10.09
N GLY A 83 -13.90 -12.96 9.63
CA GLY A 83 -15.15 -12.45 9.07
C GLY A 83 -15.96 -11.63 10.08
N TRP A 84 -16.06 -12.12 11.33
CA TRP A 84 -16.70 -11.39 12.43
C TRP A 84 -15.93 -10.14 12.84
N ALA A 85 -14.60 -10.17 12.76
CA ALA A 85 -13.77 -8.99 13.00
C ALA A 85 -14.01 -7.91 11.94
N ALA A 86 -14.10 -8.30 10.66
CA ALA A 86 -14.44 -7.38 9.57
C ALA A 86 -15.82 -6.76 9.76
N PHE A 87 -16.83 -7.57 10.16
CA PHE A 87 -18.17 -7.10 10.46
C PHE A 87 -18.17 -6.14 11.64
N ALA A 88 -17.46 -6.46 12.73
CA ALA A 88 -17.32 -5.57 13.89
C ALA A 88 -16.64 -4.25 13.50
N GLY A 89 -15.64 -4.29 12.61
CA GLY A 89 -15.00 -3.09 12.04
C GLY A 89 -15.98 -2.22 11.27
N LEU A 90 -16.85 -2.83 10.47
CA LEU A 90 -17.90 -2.13 9.72
C LEU A 90 -18.93 -1.48 10.66
N VAL A 91 -19.41 -2.23 11.66
CA VAL A 91 -20.35 -1.71 12.66
C VAL A 91 -19.74 -0.55 13.43
N LEU A 92 -18.50 -0.72 13.92
CA LEU A 92 -17.79 0.36 14.62
C LEU A 92 -17.63 1.59 13.73
N PHE A 93 -17.31 1.40 12.46
CA PHE A 93 -17.11 2.51 11.53
C PHE A 93 -18.35 3.39 11.38
N PHE A 94 -19.52 2.79 11.15
CA PHE A 94 -20.76 3.55 11.01
C PHE A 94 -21.21 4.18 12.32
N THR A 95 -21.16 3.44 13.43
CA THR A 95 -21.58 3.96 14.75
C THR A 95 -20.64 5.07 15.24
N TYR A 96 -19.36 4.95 14.99
CA TYR A 96 -18.36 5.97 15.30
C TYR A 96 -18.53 7.24 14.43
N THR A 97 -18.72 7.07 13.13
CA THR A 97 -18.90 8.19 12.18
C THR A 97 -20.17 8.98 12.52
N ALA A 98 -21.28 8.27 12.75
CA ALA A 98 -22.53 8.87 13.22
C ALA A 98 -22.39 9.49 14.61
N GLY A 99 -21.61 8.86 15.49
CA GLY A 99 -21.34 9.35 16.84
C GLY A 99 -20.66 10.71 16.85
N ILE A 100 -19.65 10.93 15.98
CA ILE A 100 -18.97 12.22 15.84
C ILE A 100 -19.96 13.31 15.41
N GLY A 101 -20.77 13.06 14.39
CA GLY A 101 -21.75 14.03 13.89
C GLY A 101 -22.85 14.31 14.89
N ASN A 102 -23.38 13.27 15.56
CA ASN A 102 -24.38 13.43 16.60
C ASN A 102 -23.84 14.24 17.79
N TRP A 103 -22.60 13.98 18.22
CA TRP A 103 -21.97 14.78 19.28
C TRP A 103 -21.80 16.24 18.86
N ALA A 104 -21.33 16.50 17.64
CA ALA A 104 -21.23 17.83 17.08
C ALA A 104 -22.59 18.57 17.11
N ASN A 105 -23.65 17.90 16.63
CA ASN A 105 -25.00 18.47 16.63
C ASN A 105 -25.51 18.78 18.04
N LEU A 106 -25.27 17.92 19.02
CA LEU A 106 -25.68 18.12 20.42
C LEU A 106 -25.04 19.36 21.06
N ILE A 107 -23.84 19.73 20.63
CA ILE A 107 -23.14 20.92 21.13
C ILE A 107 -23.31 22.15 20.21
N GLY A 108 -24.24 22.10 19.26
CA GLY A 108 -24.60 23.21 18.39
C GLY A 108 -23.74 23.37 17.13
N VAL A 109 -22.89 22.41 16.81
CA VAL A 109 -22.08 22.38 15.58
C VAL A 109 -22.82 21.52 14.55
N THR A 110 -23.56 22.18 13.67
CA THR A 110 -24.38 21.56 12.61
C THR A 110 -23.85 21.91 11.22
N GLN A 111 -24.35 21.22 10.21
CA GLN A 111 -23.99 21.48 8.83
C GLN A 111 -24.27 22.94 8.41
N GLU A 112 -25.27 23.58 9.01
CA GLU A 112 -25.62 24.98 8.76
C GLU A 112 -24.65 25.95 9.47
N THR A 113 -24.34 25.67 10.76
CA THR A 113 -23.49 26.55 11.56
C THR A 113 -22.02 26.57 11.13
N ILE A 114 -21.55 25.51 10.47
CA ILE A 114 -20.17 25.45 9.95
C ILE A 114 -20.01 26.08 8.57
N GLN A 115 -21.07 26.56 7.93
CA GLN A 115 -20.94 27.25 6.65
C GLN A 115 -20.06 28.50 6.80
N ILE A 116 -19.22 28.75 5.79
CA ILE A 116 -18.22 29.83 5.84
C ILE A 116 -18.88 31.17 6.14
N ASP A 117 -20.00 31.46 5.49
CA ASP A 117 -20.73 32.70 5.71
C ASP A 117 -21.29 32.83 7.14
N ALA A 118 -21.75 31.73 7.74
CA ALA A 118 -22.22 31.71 9.12
C ALA A 118 -21.07 31.95 10.11
N LEU A 119 -19.93 31.31 9.87
CA LEU A 119 -18.73 31.46 10.70
C LEU A 119 -18.13 32.87 10.61
N VAL A 120 -18.10 33.46 9.42
CA VAL A 120 -17.65 34.85 9.25
C VAL A 120 -18.62 35.84 9.95
N LYS A 121 -19.94 35.62 9.85
CA LYS A 121 -20.93 36.40 10.59
C LYS A 121 -20.79 36.27 12.11
N SER A 122 -20.29 35.15 12.61
CA SER A 122 -20.01 34.95 14.04
C SER A 122 -18.69 35.57 14.51
N GLY A 123 -17.94 36.25 13.62
CA GLY A 123 -16.72 37.00 13.94
C GLY A 123 -15.42 36.27 13.61
N MET A 124 -15.46 35.12 12.95
CA MET A 124 -14.23 34.43 12.47
C MET A 124 -13.66 35.16 11.24
N SER A 125 -12.34 35.18 11.12
CA SER A 125 -11.71 35.59 9.85
C SER A 125 -12.07 34.59 8.74
N MET A 126 -12.10 35.07 7.49
CA MET A 126 -12.38 34.20 6.33
C MET A 126 -11.48 32.96 6.30
N GLU A 127 -10.19 33.12 6.53
CA GLU A 127 -9.22 32.01 6.56
C GLU A 127 -9.52 31.00 7.68
N ALA A 128 -9.83 31.49 8.89
CA ALA A 128 -10.20 30.61 10.01
C ALA A 128 -11.52 29.88 9.75
N ALA A 129 -12.51 30.56 9.16
CA ALA A 129 -13.79 29.97 8.79
C ALA A 129 -13.63 28.86 7.73
N MET A 130 -12.83 29.11 6.69
CA MET A 130 -12.50 28.08 5.67
C MET A 130 -11.80 26.87 6.29
N ASN A 131 -10.81 27.09 7.15
CA ASN A 131 -10.08 26.01 7.82
C ASN A 131 -10.98 25.20 8.77
N TYR A 132 -11.88 25.86 9.50
CA TYR A 132 -12.82 25.20 10.39
C TYR A 132 -13.87 24.40 9.63
N ASN A 133 -14.49 24.99 8.60
CA ASN A 133 -15.43 24.29 7.72
C ASN A 133 -14.80 23.04 7.11
N ALA A 134 -13.54 23.14 6.68
CA ALA A 134 -12.78 22.06 6.07
C ALA A 134 -12.52 20.84 7.00
N LEU A 135 -12.70 20.99 8.33
CA LEU A 135 -12.61 19.85 9.25
C LEU A 135 -13.79 18.90 9.12
N PHE A 136 -14.92 19.37 8.61
CA PHE A 136 -16.16 18.60 8.51
C PHE A 136 -16.43 18.18 7.06
N GLY A 137 -17.26 17.16 6.92
CA GLY A 137 -17.70 16.65 5.63
C GLY A 137 -18.93 15.76 5.80
N ASP A 138 -19.38 15.21 4.69
CA ASP A 138 -20.45 14.24 4.63
C ASP A 138 -19.88 12.87 4.19
N PHE A 139 -20.26 11.83 4.89
CA PHE A 139 -19.96 10.46 4.50
C PHE A 139 -21.25 9.65 4.37
N LEU A 140 -21.63 9.36 3.14
CA LEU A 140 -22.87 8.61 2.82
C LEU A 140 -24.12 9.19 3.51
N GLY A 141 -24.25 10.53 3.53
CA GLY A 141 -25.35 11.23 4.17
C GLY A 141 -25.18 11.46 5.67
N ILE A 142 -24.05 11.11 6.25
CA ILE A 142 -23.74 11.29 7.67
C ILE A 142 -22.80 12.48 7.81
N PHE A 143 -23.28 13.57 8.44
CA PHE A 143 -22.44 14.70 8.83
C PHE A 143 -21.40 14.25 9.87
N THR A 144 -20.13 14.52 9.64
CA THR A 144 -19.02 14.06 10.48
C THR A 144 -17.74 14.85 10.21
N TYR A 145 -16.66 14.53 10.92
CA TYR A 145 -15.33 15.02 10.54
C TYR A 145 -14.83 14.40 9.23
N ASN A 146 -14.26 15.24 8.38
CA ASN A 146 -13.53 14.81 7.21
C ASN A 146 -12.12 14.34 7.60
N MET A 147 -12.04 13.11 8.06
CA MET A 147 -10.79 12.46 8.49
C MET A 147 -10.15 11.63 7.36
N GLY A 148 -10.88 11.43 6.26
CA GLY A 148 -10.45 10.55 5.18
C GLY A 148 -10.09 9.15 5.72
N MET A 149 -9.02 8.57 5.21
CA MET A 149 -8.58 7.22 5.60
C MET A 149 -8.24 7.06 7.10
N PHE A 150 -7.92 8.15 7.81
CA PHE A 150 -7.55 8.08 9.23
C PHE A 150 -8.68 7.55 10.12
N SER A 151 -9.94 7.87 9.79
CA SER A 151 -11.09 7.28 10.49
C SER A 151 -11.09 5.75 10.35
N GLY A 152 -10.84 5.24 9.15
CA GLY A 152 -10.72 3.80 8.90
C GLY A 152 -9.55 3.14 9.64
N LEU A 153 -8.39 3.82 9.73
CA LEU A 153 -7.24 3.33 10.49
C LEU A 153 -7.55 3.21 11.98
N ILE A 154 -8.13 4.24 12.58
CA ILE A 154 -8.51 4.26 14.00
C ILE A 154 -9.52 3.15 14.28
N VAL A 155 -10.57 3.10 13.50
CA VAL A 155 -11.65 2.11 13.66
C VAL A 155 -11.12 0.69 13.49
N GLY A 156 -10.35 0.43 12.43
CA GLY A 156 -9.80 -0.89 12.16
C GLY A 156 -8.88 -1.39 13.28
N LEU A 157 -8.04 -0.51 13.83
CA LEU A 157 -7.22 -0.83 15.00
C LEU A 157 -8.06 -1.13 16.24
N VAL A 158 -8.99 -0.26 16.58
CA VAL A 158 -9.84 -0.44 17.79
C VAL A 158 -10.68 -1.71 17.66
N ALA A 159 -11.33 -1.93 16.51
CA ALA A 159 -12.13 -3.14 16.28
C ALA A 159 -11.28 -4.41 16.40
N SER A 160 -10.07 -4.44 15.82
CA SER A 160 -9.19 -5.60 15.93
C SER A 160 -8.70 -5.87 17.36
N LEU A 161 -8.40 -4.82 18.13
CA LEU A 161 -7.99 -4.94 19.53
C LEU A 161 -9.14 -5.49 20.39
N VAL A 162 -10.35 -4.94 20.23
CA VAL A 162 -11.54 -5.41 20.93
C VAL A 162 -11.86 -6.86 20.53
N HIS A 163 -11.83 -7.15 19.24
CA HIS A 163 -12.09 -8.49 18.72
C HIS A 163 -11.11 -9.51 19.31
N ASN A 164 -9.81 -9.28 19.20
CA ASN A 164 -8.79 -10.20 19.69
C ASN A 164 -8.83 -10.42 21.21
N LYS A 165 -9.37 -9.45 21.97
CA LYS A 165 -9.49 -9.56 23.41
C LYS A 165 -10.77 -10.29 23.86
N PHE A 166 -11.88 -10.11 23.14
CA PHE A 166 -13.21 -10.52 23.61
C PHE A 166 -13.86 -11.62 22.76
N VAL A 167 -13.24 -12.07 21.67
CA VAL A 167 -13.80 -13.11 20.78
C VAL A 167 -14.10 -14.43 21.48
N ASP A 168 -13.37 -14.76 22.55
CA ASP A 168 -13.55 -15.97 23.36
C ASP A 168 -14.35 -15.75 24.65
N THR A 169 -15.01 -14.60 24.80
CA THR A 169 -15.74 -14.28 26.02
C THR A 169 -16.90 -15.27 26.24
N LYS A 170 -16.87 -15.92 27.39
CA LYS A 170 -17.97 -16.76 27.88
C LYS A 170 -18.86 -15.91 28.74
N LEU A 171 -20.15 -15.97 28.51
CA LEU A 171 -21.18 -15.31 29.31
C LEU A 171 -22.02 -16.36 30.09
N PRO A 172 -22.66 -15.99 31.20
CA PRO A 172 -23.63 -16.86 31.87
C PRO A 172 -24.69 -17.39 30.90
N GLU A 173 -25.24 -18.55 31.14
CA GLU A 173 -26.18 -19.25 30.25
C GLU A 173 -27.33 -18.37 29.76
N MET A 174 -27.88 -17.53 30.64
CA MET A 174 -28.95 -16.57 30.32
C MET A 174 -28.55 -15.59 29.19
N PHE A 175 -27.27 -15.26 29.07
CA PHE A 175 -26.72 -14.36 28.04
C PHE A 175 -25.88 -15.11 26.99
N GLY A 176 -25.90 -16.45 26.98
CA GLY A 176 -25.11 -17.30 26.12
C GLY A 176 -25.27 -17.00 24.63
N PHE A 177 -26.45 -16.53 24.20
CA PHE A 177 -26.69 -16.07 22.82
C PHE A 177 -25.76 -14.94 22.39
N PHE A 178 -25.35 -14.09 23.31
CA PHE A 178 -24.46 -12.94 23.04
C PHE A 178 -22.99 -13.26 23.27
N ALA A 179 -22.61 -14.48 23.61
CA ALA A 179 -21.23 -14.87 23.86
C ALA A 179 -20.37 -14.85 22.59
N GLY A 180 -19.04 -14.78 22.76
CA GLY A 180 -18.06 -14.88 21.70
C GLY A 180 -18.07 -13.67 20.74
N THR A 181 -18.14 -13.93 19.45
CA THR A 181 -18.10 -12.90 18.38
C THR A 181 -19.20 -11.85 18.50
N LYS A 182 -20.39 -12.24 19.01
CA LYS A 182 -21.51 -11.33 19.20
C LYS A 182 -21.26 -10.32 20.32
N THR A 183 -20.57 -10.75 21.39
CA THR A 183 -20.07 -9.82 22.44
C THR A 183 -19.20 -8.73 21.85
N VAL A 184 -18.34 -9.08 20.88
CA VAL A 184 -17.47 -8.11 20.22
C VAL A 184 -18.29 -7.03 19.52
N VAL A 185 -19.32 -7.41 18.74
CA VAL A 185 -20.17 -6.46 18.02
C VAL A 185 -20.89 -5.51 18.98
N LEU A 186 -21.41 -6.02 20.10
CA LEU A 186 -22.03 -5.18 21.13
C LEU A 186 -21.01 -4.22 21.77
N LEU A 187 -19.83 -4.72 22.11
CA LEU A 187 -18.78 -3.91 22.72
C LEU A 187 -18.29 -2.81 21.80
N VAL A 188 -18.06 -3.07 20.52
CA VAL A 188 -17.61 -2.02 19.57
C VAL A 188 -18.66 -0.94 19.39
N THR A 189 -19.96 -1.30 19.44
CA THR A 189 -21.06 -0.33 19.39
C THR A 189 -21.04 0.58 20.63
N VAL A 190 -20.82 0.04 21.83
CA VAL A 190 -20.71 0.84 23.05
C VAL A 190 -19.42 1.69 23.04
N ILE A 191 -18.30 1.12 22.61
CA ILE A 191 -17.00 1.81 22.53
C ILE A 191 -17.04 2.93 21.49
N SER A 192 -17.89 2.86 20.47
CA SER A 192 -18.01 3.93 19.47
C SER A 192 -18.36 5.28 20.10
N ILE A 193 -19.10 5.31 21.20
CA ILE A 193 -19.53 6.55 21.88
C ILE A 193 -18.32 7.31 22.45
N PRO A 194 -17.56 6.76 23.43
CA PRO A 194 -16.40 7.46 23.98
C PRO A 194 -15.31 7.69 22.91
N LEU A 195 -15.19 6.79 21.93
CA LEU A 195 -14.25 6.96 20.83
C LEU A 195 -14.62 8.19 19.96
N ALA A 196 -15.89 8.34 19.61
CA ALA A 196 -16.39 9.48 18.83
C ALA A 196 -16.19 10.80 19.58
N ILE A 197 -16.56 10.86 20.86
CA ILE A 197 -16.39 12.04 21.70
C ILE A 197 -14.90 12.39 21.84
N GLY A 198 -14.05 11.41 22.15
CA GLY A 198 -12.61 11.60 22.25
C GLY A 198 -11.99 12.11 20.95
N THR A 199 -12.39 11.52 19.83
CA THR A 199 -11.94 11.97 18.52
C THR A 199 -12.39 13.39 18.19
N TYR A 200 -13.61 13.77 18.56
CA TYR A 200 -14.12 15.11 18.33
C TYR A 200 -13.18 16.19 18.90
N TYR A 201 -12.64 15.98 20.09
CA TYR A 201 -11.72 16.92 20.72
C TYR A 201 -10.26 16.76 20.29
N VAL A 202 -9.83 15.56 19.92
CA VAL A 202 -8.43 15.29 19.56
C VAL A 202 -8.13 15.56 18.08
N TRP A 203 -9.09 15.30 17.19
CA TRP A 203 -8.87 15.40 15.74
C TRP A 203 -8.43 16.81 15.26
N PRO A 204 -8.96 17.93 15.76
CA PRO A 204 -8.50 19.26 15.33
C PRO A 204 -6.99 19.50 15.53
N PHE A 205 -6.40 18.93 16.58
CA PHE A 205 -4.94 19.00 16.81
C PHE A 205 -4.16 18.16 15.82
N ILE A 206 -4.64 16.94 15.53
CA ILE A 206 -4.04 16.05 14.54
C ILE A 206 -4.15 16.66 13.15
N GLY A 207 -5.33 17.15 12.79
CA GLY A 207 -5.59 17.83 11.51
C GLY A 207 -4.70 19.06 11.33
N GLY A 208 -4.52 19.87 12.36
CA GLY A 208 -3.59 20.99 12.37
C GLY A 208 -2.14 20.58 12.18
N GLY A 209 -1.71 19.51 12.83
CA GLY A 209 -0.37 18.91 12.64
C GLY A 209 -0.15 18.41 11.21
N LEU A 210 -1.12 17.72 10.64
CA LEU A 210 -1.09 17.26 9.24
C LEU A 210 -1.00 18.45 8.28
N GLN A 211 -1.77 19.50 8.52
CA GLN A 211 -1.72 20.73 7.73
C GLN A 211 -0.36 21.43 7.82
N ALA A 212 0.28 21.43 8.99
CA ALA A 212 1.64 21.96 9.17
C ALA A 212 2.67 21.19 8.36
N ILE A 213 2.61 19.85 8.35
CA ILE A 213 3.47 18.98 7.53
C ILE A 213 3.26 19.26 6.04
N THR A 214 2.00 19.38 5.59
CA THR A 214 1.68 19.70 4.19
C THR A 214 2.22 21.06 3.80
N SER A 215 2.03 22.06 4.66
CA SER A 215 2.55 23.41 4.44
C SER A 215 4.07 23.42 4.37
N PHE A 216 4.75 22.63 5.20
CA PHE A 216 6.20 22.46 5.16
C PHE A 216 6.65 21.85 3.82
N ILE A 217 6.08 20.69 3.43
CA ILE A 217 6.39 20.04 2.15
C ILE A 217 6.04 20.98 0.99
N GLY A 218 4.89 21.68 1.08
CA GLY A 218 4.44 22.64 0.09
C GLY A 218 5.39 23.83 -0.08
N ARG A 219 5.86 24.40 1.01
CA ARG A 219 6.78 25.57 1.03
C ARG A 219 8.22 25.22 0.73
N SER A 220 8.65 23.96 1.02
CA SER A 220 10.03 23.50 0.80
C SER A 220 10.37 23.25 -0.68
N GLY A 221 9.41 23.40 -1.59
CA GLY A 221 9.65 23.26 -3.02
C GLY A 221 10.27 21.90 -3.37
N LEU A 222 11.29 21.94 -4.22
CA LEU A 222 11.99 20.74 -4.70
C LEU A 222 12.67 19.93 -3.59
N LEU A 223 13.11 20.57 -2.50
CA LEU A 223 13.69 19.88 -1.35
C LEU A 223 12.63 18.98 -0.67
N GLY A 224 11.41 19.48 -0.49
CA GLY A 224 10.31 18.69 0.05
C GLY A 224 9.98 17.48 -0.82
N THR A 225 9.98 17.65 -2.13
CA THR A 225 9.77 16.57 -3.10
C THR A 225 10.91 15.53 -3.07
N PHE A 226 12.16 15.96 -2.92
CA PHE A 226 13.31 15.08 -2.76
C PHE A 226 13.21 14.26 -1.47
N VAL A 227 12.94 14.92 -0.34
CA VAL A 227 12.80 14.27 0.97
C VAL A 227 11.65 13.25 0.93
N PHE A 228 10.50 13.63 0.38
CA PHE A 228 9.37 12.72 0.23
C PHE A 228 9.75 11.46 -0.57
N GLY A 229 10.30 11.62 -1.77
CA GLY A 229 10.65 10.50 -2.64
C GLY A 229 11.76 9.60 -2.07
N THR A 230 12.71 10.19 -1.31
CA THR A 230 13.75 9.43 -0.61
C THR A 230 13.15 8.62 0.54
N LEU A 231 12.28 9.22 1.36
CA LEU A 231 11.64 8.55 2.49
C LEU A 231 10.64 7.48 2.04
N ASP A 232 9.92 7.68 0.93
CA ASP A 232 9.02 6.68 0.32
C ASP A 232 9.78 5.36 0.09
N LYS A 233 11.03 5.43 -0.37
CA LYS A 233 11.89 4.26 -0.56
C LYS A 233 12.65 3.82 0.69
N ALA A 234 13.20 4.74 1.46
CA ALA A 234 13.96 4.40 2.66
C ALA A 234 13.11 3.68 3.73
N LEU A 235 11.81 3.96 3.81
CA LEU A 235 10.88 3.33 4.74
C LEU A 235 10.24 2.04 4.22
N LEU A 236 10.39 1.72 2.93
CA LEU A 236 9.81 0.54 2.31
C LEU A 236 10.25 -0.79 2.99
N PRO A 237 11.53 -0.99 3.36
CA PRO A 237 11.96 -2.22 4.02
C PRO A 237 11.25 -2.49 5.36
N PHE A 238 10.82 -1.43 6.02
CA PHE A 238 10.07 -1.50 7.28
C PHE A 238 8.55 -1.63 7.05
N GLY A 239 8.08 -1.49 5.81
CA GLY A 239 6.66 -1.42 5.47
C GLY A 239 5.98 -0.11 5.91
N LEU A 240 6.77 0.93 6.23
CA LEU A 240 6.27 2.19 6.77
C LEU A 240 6.08 3.28 5.72
N HIS A 241 6.51 3.06 4.46
CA HIS A 241 6.42 4.05 3.38
C HIS A 241 4.97 4.51 3.12
N HIS A 242 3.99 3.63 3.32
CA HIS A 242 2.58 3.96 3.20
C HIS A 242 2.12 5.03 4.21
N LEU A 243 2.73 5.11 5.40
CA LEU A 243 2.38 6.13 6.40
C LEU A 243 2.69 7.55 5.91
N ILE A 244 3.66 7.69 5.00
CA ILE A 244 4.02 8.99 4.39
C ILE A 244 3.29 9.19 3.06
N ALA A 245 3.21 8.15 2.23
CA ALA A 245 2.63 8.26 0.89
C ALA A 245 1.12 8.50 0.93
N PHE A 246 0.36 7.76 1.77
CA PHE A 246 -1.10 7.84 1.75
C PHE A 246 -1.70 9.17 2.16
N PRO A 247 -1.24 9.84 3.22
CA PRO A 247 -1.75 11.17 3.52
C PRO A 247 -1.64 12.11 2.31
N ILE A 248 -0.54 12.04 1.57
CA ILE A 248 -0.33 12.85 0.37
C ILE A 248 -1.20 12.36 -0.80
N GLU A 249 -1.30 11.06 -0.98
CA GLU A 249 -2.04 10.50 -2.12
C GLU A 249 -3.57 10.64 -1.98
N TYR A 250 -4.13 10.55 -0.75
CA TYR A 250 -5.56 10.35 -0.51
C TYR A 250 -6.19 11.25 0.55
N SER A 251 -5.50 12.27 1.03
CA SER A 251 -6.07 13.23 2.00
C SER A 251 -5.71 14.68 1.67
N LYS A 252 -6.29 15.62 2.41
CA LYS A 252 -5.99 17.07 2.30
C LYS A 252 -4.50 17.40 2.38
N VAL A 253 -3.69 16.54 2.99
CA VAL A 253 -2.22 16.69 3.07
C VAL A 253 -1.60 16.79 1.67
N GLY A 254 -2.12 16.07 0.70
CA GLY A 254 -1.66 16.14 -0.70
C GLY A 254 -2.24 17.30 -1.51
N GLY A 255 -3.04 18.15 -0.88
CA GLY A 255 -3.71 19.27 -1.52
C GLY A 255 -5.18 18.99 -1.83
N THR A 256 -5.87 20.07 -2.19
CA THR A 256 -7.27 20.06 -2.61
C THR A 256 -7.41 20.78 -3.94
N MET A 257 -8.30 20.29 -4.79
CA MET A 257 -8.63 20.93 -6.08
C MET A 257 -10.11 20.75 -6.39
N THR A 258 -10.77 21.84 -6.78
CA THR A 258 -12.14 21.79 -7.29
C THR A 258 -12.10 21.54 -8.79
N ILE A 259 -12.77 20.47 -9.26
CA ILE A 259 -12.85 20.07 -10.66
C ILE A 259 -14.33 19.84 -10.97
N ASP A 260 -14.87 20.55 -11.96
CA ASP A 260 -16.28 20.49 -12.36
C ASP A 260 -17.27 20.66 -11.19
N GLY A 261 -16.93 21.54 -10.21
CA GLY A 261 -17.72 21.80 -9.02
C GLY A 261 -17.57 20.80 -7.88
N VAL A 262 -16.77 19.73 -8.06
CA VAL A 262 -16.49 18.72 -7.03
C VAL A 262 -15.10 18.94 -6.42
N VAL A 263 -15.01 18.93 -5.10
CA VAL A 263 -13.73 19.04 -4.37
C VAL A 263 -13.08 17.67 -4.26
N TYR A 264 -11.85 17.55 -4.77
CA TYR A 264 -11.02 16.36 -4.65
C TYR A 264 -9.87 16.64 -3.70
N GLU A 265 -9.58 15.67 -2.80
CA GLU A 265 -8.53 15.75 -1.80
C GLU A 265 -7.49 14.66 -2.01
N GLY A 266 -6.20 15.05 -2.00
CA GLY A 266 -5.09 14.16 -2.27
C GLY A 266 -4.78 14.00 -3.76
N VAL A 267 -3.49 13.87 -4.05
CA VAL A 267 -2.99 13.92 -5.44
C VAL A 267 -3.58 12.85 -6.34
N LYS A 268 -3.86 11.65 -5.83
CA LYS A 268 -4.46 10.56 -6.61
C LYS A 268 -5.92 10.83 -6.96
N ASN A 269 -6.68 11.32 -6.00
CA ASN A 269 -8.08 11.68 -6.22
C ASN A 269 -8.19 12.87 -7.18
N ILE A 270 -7.30 13.86 -7.06
CA ILE A 270 -7.24 15.00 -7.99
C ILE A 270 -6.95 14.51 -9.41
N ILE A 271 -5.94 13.65 -9.61
CA ILE A 271 -5.61 13.10 -10.94
C ILE A 271 -6.80 12.31 -11.52
N ASN A 272 -7.47 11.50 -10.70
CA ASN A 272 -8.64 10.74 -11.15
C ASN A 272 -9.82 11.68 -11.49
N GLY A 273 -10.06 12.73 -10.69
CA GLY A 273 -11.03 13.77 -11.01
C GLY A 273 -10.70 14.49 -12.33
N GLN A 274 -9.42 14.84 -12.53
CA GLN A 274 -8.96 15.42 -13.80
C GLN A 274 -9.10 14.44 -14.98
N ALA A 275 -8.89 13.14 -14.76
CA ALA A 275 -9.11 12.12 -15.77
C ALA A 275 -10.59 12.00 -16.16
N ALA A 276 -11.50 12.14 -15.21
CA ALA A 276 -12.94 12.10 -15.43
C ALA A 276 -13.50 13.37 -16.09
N SER A 277 -12.90 14.52 -15.80
CA SER A 277 -13.36 15.83 -16.26
C SER A 277 -13.17 16.01 -17.77
N LYS A 278 -14.13 16.66 -18.44
CA LYS A 278 -13.99 17.13 -19.83
C LYS A 278 -13.35 18.52 -19.90
N THR A 279 -13.40 19.28 -18.83
CA THR A 279 -12.90 20.67 -18.77
C THR A 279 -11.44 20.76 -18.34
N ALA A 280 -10.94 19.77 -17.61
CA ALA A 280 -9.55 19.74 -17.17
C ALA A 280 -8.60 19.61 -18.38
N THR A 281 -7.68 20.58 -18.52
CA THR A 281 -6.72 20.69 -19.62
C THR A 281 -5.47 19.86 -19.44
N GLY A 282 -5.20 19.34 -18.24
CA GLY A 282 -4.03 18.55 -17.92
C GLY A 282 -4.04 18.03 -16.49
N TYR A 283 -3.16 17.07 -16.20
CA TYR A 283 -2.95 16.57 -14.85
C TYR A 283 -2.04 17.51 -14.05
N ILE A 284 -2.19 17.52 -12.73
CA ILE A 284 -1.28 18.28 -11.86
C ILE A 284 0.17 17.82 -12.03
N THR A 285 1.11 18.77 -12.08
CA THR A 285 2.53 18.49 -12.30
C THR A 285 3.26 18.11 -11.01
N ARG A 286 2.94 18.78 -9.89
CA ARG A 286 3.45 18.44 -8.57
C ARG A 286 2.53 17.44 -7.88
N ASN A 287 2.66 16.16 -8.22
CA ASN A 287 1.74 15.13 -7.77
C ASN A 287 2.39 14.02 -6.92
N PHE A 288 3.67 14.14 -6.57
CA PHE A 288 4.41 13.17 -5.77
C PHE A 288 4.30 11.70 -6.25
N THR A 289 3.90 11.47 -7.49
CA THR A 289 3.75 10.14 -8.08
C THR A 289 4.57 9.96 -9.35
N ASN A 290 4.76 11.02 -10.14
CA ASN A 290 5.41 10.93 -11.45
C ASN A 290 6.89 10.57 -11.38
N GLY A 291 7.57 10.80 -10.26
CA GLY A 291 8.92 10.31 -10.02
C GLY A 291 9.02 8.79 -10.11
N ARG A 292 7.93 8.08 -9.74
CA ARG A 292 7.83 6.62 -9.88
C ARG A 292 7.98 6.18 -11.34
N LEU A 293 7.41 6.90 -12.29
CA LEU A 293 7.57 6.63 -13.72
C LEU A 293 9.04 6.51 -14.11
N LEU A 294 9.87 7.48 -13.69
CA LEU A 294 11.27 7.55 -14.07
C LEU A 294 12.11 6.42 -13.47
N PHE A 295 11.96 6.14 -12.16
CA PHE A 295 12.76 5.07 -11.59
C PHE A 295 12.20 3.68 -11.90
N GLN A 296 10.89 3.51 -12.13
CA GLN A 296 10.30 2.22 -12.49
C GLN A 296 10.65 1.80 -13.91
N LEU A 297 10.63 2.73 -14.87
CA LEU A 297 10.90 2.42 -16.28
C LEU A 297 12.36 2.63 -16.67
N GLY A 298 13.11 3.44 -15.93
CA GLY A 298 14.53 3.73 -16.22
C GLY A 298 15.47 3.28 -15.11
N GLY A 299 15.32 3.87 -13.91
CA GLY A 299 16.27 3.67 -12.82
C GLY A 299 16.45 2.21 -12.40
N ILE A 300 15.36 1.50 -12.09
CA ILE A 300 15.42 0.11 -11.65
C ILE A 300 15.94 -0.84 -12.73
N PRO A 301 15.52 -0.75 -14.01
CA PRO A 301 16.17 -1.50 -15.08
C PRO A 301 17.68 -1.24 -15.17
N GLY A 302 18.12 0.02 -14.98
CA GLY A 302 19.55 0.39 -14.93
C GLY A 302 20.28 -0.26 -13.75
N ALA A 303 19.68 -0.22 -12.55
CA ALA A 303 20.21 -0.88 -11.35
C ALA A 303 20.29 -2.40 -11.52
N ALA A 304 19.24 -3.02 -12.07
CA ALA A 304 19.23 -4.46 -12.38
C ALA A 304 20.34 -4.86 -13.36
N PHE A 305 20.55 -4.03 -14.38
CA PHE A 305 21.63 -4.26 -15.35
C PHE A 305 23.01 -4.13 -14.69
N ALA A 306 23.18 -3.21 -13.74
CA ALA A 306 24.42 -3.10 -12.96
C ALA A 306 24.67 -4.34 -12.11
N LEU A 307 23.65 -4.82 -11.37
CA LEU A 307 23.72 -6.06 -10.58
C LEU A 307 24.13 -7.26 -11.47
N TYR A 308 23.47 -7.42 -12.62
CA TYR A 308 23.79 -8.47 -13.59
C TYR A 308 25.23 -8.38 -14.08
N LYS A 309 25.71 -7.19 -14.45
CA LYS A 309 27.08 -6.99 -14.97
C LYS A 309 28.16 -7.19 -13.89
N CYS A 310 27.86 -6.88 -12.63
CA CYS A 310 28.77 -7.06 -11.51
C CYS A 310 28.79 -8.50 -10.98
N ALA A 311 27.84 -9.34 -11.34
CA ALA A 311 27.82 -10.76 -10.98
C ALA A 311 28.95 -11.53 -11.66
N ASN A 312 29.48 -12.57 -11.00
CA ASN A 312 30.45 -13.49 -11.54
C ASN A 312 29.90 -14.15 -12.80
N LYS A 313 30.76 -14.43 -13.78
CA LYS A 313 30.32 -14.91 -15.10
C LYS A 313 29.46 -16.17 -15.01
N GLU A 314 29.81 -17.08 -14.12
CA GLU A 314 29.14 -18.35 -13.86
C GLU A 314 27.71 -18.12 -13.34
N ASN A 315 27.52 -17.11 -12.50
CA ASN A 315 26.25 -16.80 -11.83
C ASN A 315 25.32 -15.88 -12.62
N ARG A 316 25.78 -15.29 -13.74
CA ARG A 316 24.99 -14.30 -14.49
C ARG A 316 23.66 -14.84 -15.00
N LYS A 317 23.60 -16.10 -15.41
CA LYS A 317 22.35 -16.70 -15.89
C LYS A 317 21.34 -16.81 -14.75
N ALA A 318 21.79 -17.20 -13.57
CA ALA A 318 20.97 -17.29 -12.37
C ALA A 318 20.47 -15.90 -11.92
N VAL A 319 21.37 -14.93 -11.88
CA VAL A 319 21.02 -13.54 -11.55
C VAL A 319 20.01 -12.97 -12.54
N ALA A 320 20.20 -13.22 -13.85
CA ALA A 320 19.25 -12.76 -14.87
C ALA A 320 17.86 -13.39 -14.68
N SER A 321 17.76 -14.69 -14.40
CA SER A 321 16.48 -15.37 -14.19
C SER A 321 15.74 -14.90 -12.93
N MET A 322 16.45 -14.36 -11.94
CA MET A 322 15.88 -13.74 -10.75
C MET A 322 15.44 -12.29 -11.02
N LEU A 323 16.29 -11.48 -11.69
CA LEU A 323 16.04 -10.06 -11.87
C LEU A 323 15.01 -9.77 -12.96
N LEU A 324 15.01 -10.51 -14.07
CA LEU A 324 14.13 -10.22 -15.22
C LEU A 324 12.64 -10.27 -14.86
N PRO A 325 12.11 -11.31 -14.18
CA PRO A 325 10.71 -11.33 -13.78
C PRO A 325 10.36 -10.21 -12.80
N ALA A 326 11.26 -9.88 -11.87
CA ALA A 326 11.06 -8.80 -10.90
C ALA A 326 10.97 -7.42 -11.58
N VAL A 327 11.88 -7.15 -12.53
CA VAL A 327 11.86 -5.90 -13.32
C VAL A 327 10.64 -5.86 -14.24
N PHE A 328 10.29 -6.98 -14.88
CA PHE A 328 9.10 -7.03 -15.73
C PHE A 328 7.83 -6.75 -14.94
N THR A 329 7.64 -7.38 -13.78
CA THR A 329 6.49 -7.15 -12.89
C THR A 329 6.42 -5.68 -12.45
N LEU A 330 7.57 -5.10 -12.09
CA LEU A 330 7.66 -3.70 -11.74
C LEU A 330 7.20 -2.79 -12.89
N MET A 331 7.74 -2.99 -14.09
CA MET A 331 7.41 -2.14 -15.25
C MET A 331 5.93 -2.27 -15.63
N MET A 332 5.35 -3.47 -15.53
CA MET A 332 3.95 -3.72 -15.91
C MET A 332 2.95 -3.23 -14.88
N VAL A 333 3.17 -3.53 -13.59
CA VAL A 333 2.19 -3.27 -12.51
C VAL A 333 2.70 -2.36 -11.38
N GLY A 334 3.97 -1.98 -11.37
CA GLY A 334 4.52 -1.02 -10.42
C GLY A 334 4.94 -1.60 -9.06
N ILE A 335 4.98 -2.93 -8.91
CA ILE A 335 5.40 -3.60 -7.67
C ILE A 335 6.93 -3.74 -7.67
N SER A 336 7.62 -2.94 -6.84
CA SER A 336 9.09 -2.84 -6.83
C SER A 336 9.79 -3.75 -5.82
N GLU A 337 9.06 -4.22 -4.81
CA GLU A 337 9.60 -5.00 -3.69
C GLU A 337 10.36 -6.27 -4.11
N PRO A 338 9.90 -7.06 -5.10
CA PRO A 338 10.63 -8.24 -5.52
C PRO A 338 12.04 -7.93 -6.02
N PHE A 339 12.21 -6.80 -6.72
CA PHE A 339 13.53 -6.34 -7.15
C PHE A 339 14.34 -5.78 -5.97
N GLU A 340 13.76 -4.90 -5.18
CA GLU A 340 14.45 -4.20 -4.09
C GLU A 340 15.01 -5.16 -3.05
N TYR A 341 14.27 -6.22 -2.71
CA TYR A 341 14.73 -7.23 -1.76
C TYR A 341 15.88 -8.09 -2.27
N THR A 342 16.14 -8.14 -3.56
CA THR A 342 17.28 -8.91 -4.09
C THR A 342 18.63 -8.38 -3.59
N PHE A 343 18.75 -7.07 -3.39
CA PHE A 343 20.02 -6.46 -2.96
C PHE A 343 19.95 -5.76 -1.60
N LEU A 344 18.76 -5.44 -1.09
CA LEU A 344 18.59 -4.75 0.18
C LEU A 344 19.34 -5.44 1.33
N PHE A 345 19.20 -6.76 1.44
CA PHE A 345 19.82 -7.53 2.54
C PHE A 345 21.29 -7.86 2.29
N ALA A 346 21.66 -8.02 1.02
CA ALA A 346 23.03 -8.31 0.62
C ALA A 346 23.93 -7.07 0.68
N ALA A 347 23.40 -5.89 0.37
CA ALA A 347 24.13 -4.64 0.32
C ALA A 347 23.26 -3.45 0.82
N PRO A 348 22.96 -3.38 2.13
CA PRO A 348 22.09 -2.34 2.68
C PRO A 348 22.57 -0.91 2.39
N GLN A 349 23.89 -0.71 2.36
CA GLN A 349 24.49 0.59 2.03
C GLN A 349 24.11 1.05 0.62
N LEU A 350 24.04 0.13 -0.35
CA LEU A 350 23.60 0.42 -1.70
C LEU A 350 22.15 0.88 -1.73
N TYR A 351 21.31 0.29 -0.88
CA TYR A 351 19.90 0.64 -0.78
C TYR A 351 19.68 2.04 -0.22
N TRP A 352 20.19 2.31 0.99
CA TRP A 352 19.89 3.58 1.67
C TRP A 352 20.73 4.77 1.21
N LEU A 353 22.00 4.55 0.82
CA LEU A 353 22.88 5.65 0.44
C LEU A 353 22.83 5.98 -1.05
N VAL A 354 22.35 5.06 -1.89
CA VAL A 354 22.32 5.26 -3.35
C VAL A 354 20.91 5.15 -3.92
N TYR A 355 20.26 4.01 -3.72
CA TYR A 355 18.97 3.73 -4.36
C TYR A 355 17.88 4.69 -3.90
N ALA A 356 17.65 4.82 -2.59
CA ALA A 356 16.58 5.67 -2.06
C ALA A 356 16.77 7.17 -2.43
N PRO A 357 17.97 7.77 -2.30
CA PRO A 357 18.21 9.15 -2.76
C PRO A 357 18.06 9.32 -4.28
N LEU A 358 18.49 8.36 -5.09
CA LEU A 358 18.30 8.42 -6.54
C LEU A 358 16.82 8.37 -6.92
N CYS A 359 16.01 7.57 -6.21
CA CYS A 359 14.57 7.61 -6.37
C CYS A 359 14.00 8.99 -6.00
N GLY A 360 14.45 9.60 -4.90
CA GLY A 360 14.10 10.97 -4.53
C GLY A 360 14.42 11.99 -5.62
N LEU A 361 15.58 11.86 -6.25
CA LEU A 361 15.96 12.70 -7.41
C LEU A 361 15.01 12.50 -8.61
N CYS A 362 14.52 11.30 -8.85
CA CYS A 362 13.53 11.05 -9.90
C CYS A 362 12.24 11.87 -9.69
N TYR A 363 11.79 12.03 -8.44
CA TYR A 363 10.64 12.89 -8.14
C TYR A 363 10.93 14.36 -8.43
N VAL A 364 12.12 14.82 -8.07
CA VAL A 364 12.56 16.19 -8.36
C VAL A 364 12.65 16.43 -9.87
N LEU A 365 13.24 15.51 -10.62
CA LEU A 365 13.34 15.60 -12.08
C LEU A 365 11.96 15.64 -12.74
N ALA A 366 11.02 14.81 -12.27
CA ALA A 366 9.65 14.80 -12.77
C ALA A 366 8.94 16.13 -12.50
N GLU A 367 9.15 16.75 -11.33
CA GLU A 367 8.55 18.05 -10.97
C GLU A 367 9.17 19.19 -11.81
N ILE A 368 10.51 19.27 -11.92
CA ILE A 368 11.19 20.30 -12.71
C ILE A 368 10.76 20.24 -14.18
N THR A 369 10.66 19.05 -14.76
CA THR A 369 10.29 18.86 -16.16
C THR A 369 8.77 18.83 -16.36
N LYS A 370 8.01 19.06 -15.29
CA LYS A 370 6.54 19.10 -15.31
C LYS A 370 5.90 17.84 -15.90
N ILE A 371 6.54 16.67 -15.71
CA ILE A 371 5.92 15.41 -16.10
C ILE A 371 4.59 15.26 -15.34
N SER A 372 3.55 14.92 -16.08
CA SER A 372 2.20 14.83 -15.59
C SER A 372 1.47 13.73 -16.35
N ILE A 373 1.18 12.62 -15.65
CA ILE A 373 0.58 11.41 -16.25
C ILE A 373 -0.27 10.69 -15.21
N ASN A 374 -1.35 10.06 -15.64
CA ASN A 374 -2.12 9.18 -14.79
C ASN A 374 -1.57 7.74 -14.84
N GLY A 375 -1.21 7.20 -13.68
CA GLY A 375 -0.52 5.91 -13.59
C GLY A 375 0.98 6.01 -13.88
N THR A 376 1.78 5.14 -13.30
CA THR A 376 3.25 5.16 -13.41
C THR A 376 3.83 3.85 -13.93
N ALA A 377 3.05 2.78 -13.95
CA ALA A 377 3.40 1.50 -14.55
C ALA A 377 2.66 1.31 -15.88
N LEU A 378 3.22 0.57 -16.81
CA LEU A 378 2.75 0.48 -18.20
C LEU A 378 1.27 0.12 -18.30
N PHE A 379 0.81 -0.87 -17.52
CA PHE A 379 -0.58 -1.28 -17.52
C PHE A 379 -1.53 -0.15 -17.08
N PHE A 380 -1.16 0.59 -16.03
CA PHE A 380 -1.99 1.68 -15.49
C PHE A 380 -1.89 2.99 -16.27
N MET A 381 -0.97 3.07 -17.24
CA MET A 381 -0.85 4.21 -18.15
C MET A 381 -1.80 4.11 -19.36
N ILE A 382 -2.40 2.95 -19.61
CA ILE A 382 -3.29 2.72 -20.77
C ILE A 382 -4.38 3.80 -20.92
N PRO A 383 -5.08 4.26 -19.86
CA PRO A 383 -6.09 5.30 -20.00
C PRO A 383 -5.60 6.62 -20.63
N ASN A 384 -4.31 6.91 -20.52
CA ASN A 384 -3.74 8.14 -21.09
C ASN A 384 -3.73 8.15 -22.63
N ILE A 385 -3.76 6.98 -23.27
CA ILE A 385 -3.82 6.87 -24.74
C ILE A 385 -5.10 7.54 -25.26
N PHE A 386 -6.19 7.50 -24.51
CA PHE A 386 -7.47 8.11 -24.85
C PHE A 386 -7.56 9.59 -24.47
N GLN A 387 -6.59 10.12 -23.73
CA GLN A 387 -6.58 11.50 -23.24
C GLN A 387 -5.19 12.16 -23.41
N PRO A 388 -4.57 12.08 -24.58
CA PRO A 388 -3.19 12.53 -24.79
C PRO A 388 -3.02 14.03 -24.51
N GLN A 389 -4.07 14.84 -24.68
CA GLN A 389 -4.06 16.28 -24.41
C GLN A 389 -3.85 16.63 -22.92
N LYS A 390 -4.12 15.70 -22.00
CA LYS A 390 -3.93 15.89 -20.54
C LYS A 390 -2.54 15.49 -20.08
N VAL A 391 -1.77 14.79 -20.92
CA VAL A 391 -0.49 14.20 -20.58
C VAL A 391 0.66 15.10 -20.97
N HIS A 392 1.54 15.39 -20.01
CA HIS A 392 2.82 16.03 -20.24
C HIS A 392 3.96 15.02 -19.95
N ALA A 393 4.32 14.21 -20.93
CA ALA A 393 5.29 13.14 -20.73
C ALA A 393 6.49 13.20 -21.72
N MET A 394 6.61 14.25 -22.54
CA MET A 394 7.70 14.35 -23.51
C MET A 394 9.10 14.30 -22.87
N ALA A 395 9.25 14.88 -21.69
CA ALA A 395 10.50 14.80 -20.95
C ALA A 395 10.87 13.37 -20.54
N ALA A 396 9.90 12.47 -20.36
CA ALA A 396 10.15 11.07 -20.01
C ALA A 396 10.94 10.33 -21.11
N LEU A 397 10.81 10.72 -22.38
CA LEU A 397 11.52 10.11 -23.50
C LEU A 397 13.05 10.16 -23.34
N TRP A 398 13.58 11.21 -22.76
CA TRP A 398 15.02 11.34 -22.51
C TRP A 398 15.39 11.11 -21.04
N LEU A 399 14.48 11.36 -20.11
CA LEU A 399 14.73 11.12 -18.67
C LEU A 399 14.77 9.63 -18.31
N ILE A 400 13.95 8.79 -18.93
CA ILE A 400 13.98 7.35 -18.70
C ILE A 400 15.34 6.75 -19.09
N PRO A 401 15.89 6.99 -20.30
CA PRO A 401 17.26 6.59 -20.62
C PRO A 401 18.32 7.22 -19.72
N LEU A 402 18.17 8.49 -19.36
CA LEU A 402 19.10 9.16 -18.44
C LEU A 402 19.12 8.49 -17.06
N THR A 403 17.95 8.25 -16.48
CA THR A 403 17.85 7.58 -15.16
C THR A 403 18.38 6.15 -15.22
N PHE A 404 18.16 5.41 -16.31
CA PHE A 404 18.81 4.12 -16.54
C PHE A 404 20.33 4.21 -16.43
N VAL A 405 20.95 5.15 -17.15
CA VAL A 405 22.40 5.34 -17.13
C VAL A 405 22.89 5.77 -15.75
N VAL A 406 22.21 6.72 -15.10
CA VAL A 406 22.60 7.23 -13.77
C VAL A 406 22.57 6.10 -12.74
N PHE A 407 21.49 5.32 -12.67
CA PHE A 407 21.39 4.20 -11.75
C PHE A 407 22.42 3.11 -12.07
N TYR A 408 22.60 2.79 -13.34
CA TYR A 408 23.62 1.81 -13.77
C TYR A 408 25.02 2.22 -13.30
N VAL A 409 25.42 3.45 -13.58
CA VAL A 409 26.77 3.95 -13.22
C VAL A 409 26.93 4.02 -11.71
N ALA A 410 25.96 4.57 -10.98
CA ALA A 410 26.01 4.71 -9.54
C ALA A 410 26.09 3.35 -8.85
N PHE A 411 25.23 2.39 -9.24
CA PHE A 411 25.25 1.05 -8.70
C PHE A 411 26.56 0.33 -9.00
N LYS A 412 27.00 0.34 -10.26
CA LYS A 412 28.26 -0.31 -10.67
C LYS A 412 29.44 0.28 -9.92
N PHE A 413 29.51 1.61 -9.81
CA PHE A 413 30.58 2.29 -9.08
C PHE A 413 30.63 1.85 -7.62
N MET A 414 29.49 1.89 -6.92
CA MET A 414 29.41 1.50 -5.51
C MET A 414 29.74 0.02 -5.29
N ILE A 415 29.18 -0.86 -6.12
CA ILE A 415 29.42 -2.30 -6.01
C ILE A 415 30.91 -2.62 -6.20
N VAL A 416 31.55 -2.03 -7.21
CA VAL A 416 32.96 -2.31 -7.51
C VAL A 416 33.88 -1.65 -6.49
N LYS A 417 33.69 -0.35 -6.20
CA LYS A 417 34.56 0.42 -5.30
C LYS A 417 34.57 -0.10 -3.88
N PHE A 418 33.40 -0.49 -3.36
CA PHE A 418 33.26 -0.96 -1.96
C PHE A 418 33.17 -2.49 -1.85
N ASN A 419 33.41 -3.20 -2.95
CA ASN A 419 33.38 -4.66 -3.04
C ASN A 419 32.10 -5.26 -2.39
N LEU A 420 30.93 -4.66 -2.69
CA LEU A 420 29.67 -5.09 -2.09
C LEU A 420 29.26 -6.46 -2.57
N GLN A 421 28.83 -7.32 -1.65
CA GLN A 421 28.40 -8.68 -1.94
C GLN A 421 26.95 -8.69 -2.46
N THR A 422 26.77 -8.27 -3.70
CA THR A 422 25.48 -8.28 -4.39
C THR A 422 25.17 -9.67 -4.95
N PRO A 423 23.93 -9.99 -5.33
CA PRO A 423 23.55 -11.29 -5.86
C PRO A 423 24.47 -11.79 -6.98
N GLY A 424 24.96 -13.04 -6.82
CA GLY A 424 25.86 -13.67 -7.78
C GLY A 424 27.31 -13.19 -7.74
N ARG A 425 27.70 -12.33 -6.81
CA ARG A 425 29.09 -11.84 -6.66
C ARG A 425 29.86 -12.52 -5.51
N GLY A 426 29.16 -13.08 -4.51
CA GLY A 426 29.78 -13.85 -3.41
C GLY A 426 30.07 -15.31 -3.78
N GLU A 427 30.70 -16.05 -2.85
CA GLU A 427 31.01 -17.48 -2.99
C GLU A 427 29.76 -18.38 -2.94
N ALA A 428 28.60 -17.88 -2.56
CA ALA A 428 27.35 -18.63 -2.58
C ALA A 428 26.95 -18.94 -4.02
N GLU A 429 27.04 -20.21 -4.40
CA GLU A 429 26.52 -20.69 -5.69
C GLU A 429 25.02 -20.43 -5.78
N VAL A 430 24.61 -19.67 -6.79
CA VAL A 430 23.20 -19.53 -7.15
C VAL A 430 22.85 -20.76 -8.00
N HIS A 431 22.41 -21.85 -7.36
CA HIS A 431 21.98 -23.06 -8.07
C HIS A 431 20.66 -22.81 -8.78
N LEU A 432 20.68 -22.89 -10.10
CA LEU A 432 19.47 -22.95 -10.93
C LEU A 432 19.11 -24.40 -11.17
N PHE A 433 17.98 -24.83 -10.64
CA PHE A 433 17.43 -26.14 -11.03
C PHE A 433 16.96 -26.06 -12.49
N SER A 434 17.39 -27.03 -13.30
CA SER A 434 16.94 -27.15 -14.68
C SER A 434 15.50 -27.66 -14.71
N LYS A 435 14.74 -27.23 -15.75
CA LYS A 435 13.37 -27.74 -15.99
C LYS A 435 13.28 -29.28 -16.08
N LYS A 436 14.41 -29.94 -16.29
CA LYS A 436 14.55 -31.37 -16.39
C LYS A 436 14.64 -32.03 -15.01
N GLU A 437 15.38 -31.44 -14.08
CA GLU A 437 15.44 -31.86 -12.66
C GLU A 437 14.11 -31.64 -11.95
N TYR A 438 13.36 -30.62 -12.37
CA TYR A 438 12.00 -30.33 -11.88
C TYR A 438 11.00 -31.41 -12.33
N ARG A 439 11.08 -31.85 -13.62
CA ARG A 439 10.18 -32.90 -14.18
C ARG A 439 10.48 -34.31 -13.69
N GLU A 440 11.71 -34.62 -13.35
CA GLU A 440 12.09 -35.94 -12.80
C GLU A 440 11.60 -36.13 -11.35
N LYS A 441 11.37 -35.02 -10.61
CA LYS A 441 10.76 -35.02 -9.27
C LYS A 441 9.23 -34.96 -9.27
N ASP A 442 8.59 -34.38 -10.28
CA ASP A 442 7.13 -34.29 -10.40
C ASP A 442 6.42 -35.64 -10.68
N ASN A 443 7.17 -36.70 -11.00
CA ASN A 443 6.62 -38.01 -11.28
C ASN A 443 6.54 -38.97 -10.06
N ALA A 444 6.86 -38.47 -8.86
CA ALA A 444 6.69 -39.22 -7.62
C ALA A 444 5.49 -38.64 -6.83
N ALA A 445 4.46 -39.45 -6.77
CA ALA A 445 3.23 -39.39 -5.97
C ALA A 445 2.92 -38.16 -5.06
N ASP A 446 1.69 -37.79 -5.07
CA ASP A 446 0.82 -36.84 -4.34
C ASP A 446 1.17 -36.39 -2.89
N THR A 447 2.24 -36.87 -2.30
CA THR A 447 2.74 -36.50 -0.96
C THR A 447 3.89 -35.46 -0.99
N ASP A 448 4.35 -35.02 -2.15
CA ASP A 448 5.56 -34.17 -2.29
C ASP A 448 5.26 -32.77 -2.92
N SER A 449 4.14 -32.18 -2.54
CA SER A 449 3.87 -30.79 -2.96
C SER A 449 4.87 -29.82 -2.33
N LEU A 450 5.13 -28.67 -2.99
CA LEU A 450 5.99 -27.61 -2.45
C LEU A 450 5.56 -27.23 -1.03
N GLU A 451 4.25 -27.14 -0.80
CA GLU A 451 3.63 -26.75 0.45
C GLU A 451 3.87 -27.79 1.56
N ALA A 452 3.82 -29.10 1.23
CA ALA A 452 4.15 -30.17 2.17
C ALA A 452 5.64 -30.12 2.58
N ARG A 453 6.54 -29.87 1.63
CA ARG A 453 7.97 -29.69 1.90
C ARG A 453 8.26 -28.42 2.70
N ILE A 454 7.49 -27.35 2.50
CA ILE A 454 7.56 -26.14 3.33
C ILE A 454 7.22 -26.47 4.79
N ILE A 455 6.18 -27.26 5.02
CA ILE A 455 5.78 -27.68 6.36
C ILE A 455 6.88 -28.54 7.01
N GLU A 456 7.46 -29.47 6.26
CA GLU A 456 8.57 -30.29 6.73
C GLU A 456 9.80 -29.44 7.06
N ALA A 457 10.18 -28.50 6.20
CA ALA A 457 11.29 -27.57 6.42
C ALA A 457 11.10 -26.63 7.61
N LEU A 458 9.86 -26.40 8.02
CA LEU A 458 9.52 -25.67 9.25
C LEU A 458 9.65 -26.53 10.52
N GLY A 459 10.01 -27.80 10.39
CA GLY A 459 10.09 -28.76 11.49
C GLY A 459 8.79 -29.53 11.73
N GLY A 460 7.91 -29.61 10.70
CA GLY A 460 6.63 -30.30 10.75
C GLY A 460 5.48 -29.44 11.30
N SER A 461 4.25 -29.97 11.17
CA SER A 461 3.02 -29.27 11.60
C SER A 461 3.01 -28.92 13.10
N GLU A 462 3.59 -29.79 13.92
CA GLU A 462 3.68 -29.62 15.38
C GLU A 462 4.52 -28.40 15.80
N ASN A 463 5.51 -28.02 14.98
CA ASN A 463 6.39 -26.87 15.24
C ASN A 463 5.78 -25.54 14.81
N ILE A 464 4.76 -25.55 13.96
CA ILE A 464 4.16 -24.34 13.40
C ILE A 464 3.11 -23.79 14.38
N VAL A 465 3.26 -22.51 14.75
CA VAL A 465 2.32 -21.79 15.63
C VAL A 465 1.34 -20.94 14.82
N THR A 466 1.85 -20.20 13.84
CA THR A 466 1.02 -19.37 12.95
C THR A 466 1.62 -19.29 11.56
N VAL A 467 0.75 -19.27 10.55
CA VAL A 467 1.12 -19.00 9.17
C VAL A 467 0.32 -17.79 8.68
N THR A 468 1.02 -16.76 8.24
CA THR A 468 0.44 -15.58 7.61
C THR A 468 1.27 -15.18 6.40
N ASN A 469 0.78 -14.28 5.58
CA ASN A 469 1.56 -13.73 4.47
C ASN A 469 1.32 -12.23 4.30
N CYS A 470 2.25 -11.56 3.65
CA CYS A 470 2.02 -10.27 3.03
C CYS A 470 2.07 -10.43 1.49
N ALA A 471 2.14 -9.34 0.75
CA ALA A 471 2.13 -9.40 -0.72
C ALA A 471 3.23 -10.28 -1.33
N THR A 472 4.36 -10.46 -0.66
CA THR A 472 5.54 -11.14 -1.20
C THR A 472 6.20 -12.15 -0.27
N ARG A 473 5.77 -12.24 1.01
CA ARG A 473 6.42 -13.07 2.04
C ARG A 473 5.44 -13.97 2.76
N LEU A 474 5.81 -15.24 2.91
CA LEU A 474 5.23 -16.15 3.88
C LEU A 474 5.84 -15.86 5.24
N ARG A 475 5.01 -15.62 6.24
CA ARG A 475 5.42 -15.34 7.62
C ARG A 475 4.96 -16.46 8.51
N VAL A 476 5.91 -17.12 9.15
CA VAL A 476 5.64 -18.25 10.02
C VAL A 476 6.23 -17.99 11.39
N THR A 477 5.45 -18.30 12.43
CA THR A 477 5.95 -18.39 13.80
C THR A 477 6.06 -19.86 14.15
N VAL A 478 7.20 -20.28 14.69
CA VAL A 478 7.49 -21.64 15.10
C VAL A 478 7.73 -21.72 16.60
N LYS A 479 7.58 -22.92 17.16
CA LYS A 479 7.88 -23.19 18.58
C LYS A 479 9.39 -23.22 18.83
N ASP A 480 10.10 -23.90 17.96
CA ASP A 480 11.56 -24.10 18.01
C ASP A 480 12.16 -23.75 16.63
N ASP A 481 13.03 -22.76 16.59
CA ASP A 481 13.71 -22.31 15.37
C ASP A 481 14.98 -23.12 15.06
N SER A 482 15.45 -23.96 15.99
CA SER A 482 16.64 -24.81 15.81
C SER A 482 16.42 -25.97 14.86
N ILE A 483 15.17 -26.43 14.72
CA ILE A 483 14.79 -27.53 13.83
C ILE A 483 14.32 -27.08 12.45
N VAL A 484 14.29 -25.77 12.22
CA VAL A 484 13.92 -25.19 10.91
C VAL A 484 15.10 -25.31 9.95
N ALA A 485 14.83 -25.77 8.73
CA ALA A 485 15.82 -25.95 7.67
C ALA A 485 16.68 -24.68 7.44
N SER A 486 17.90 -24.86 6.95
CA SER A 486 18.85 -23.76 6.72
C SER A 486 18.35 -22.76 5.66
N ASP A 487 18.88 -21.53 5.64
CA ASP A 487 18.50 -20.52 4.63
C ASP A 487 18.87 -20.95 3.20
N ASP A 488 19.90 -21.80 3.08
CA ASP A 488 20.34 -22.33 1.81
C ASP A 488 19.36 -23.41 1.30
N ASP A 489 18.81 -24.23 2.19
CA ASP A 489 17.77 -25.21 1.85
C ASP A 489 16.49 -24.52 1.37
N TRP A 490 16.08 -23.43 2.02
CA TRP A 490 14.93 -22.64 1.61
C TRP A 490 15.08 -22.10 0.19
N LYS A 491 16.26 -21.62 -0.16
CA LYS A 491 16.56 -21.11 -1.50
C LYS A 491 16.73 -22.23 -2.52
N ALA A 492 17.44 -23.31 -2.14
CA ALA A 492 17.80 -24.40 -3.04
C ALA A 492 16.62 -25.31 -3.37
N TYR A 493 15.81 -25.69 -2.36
CA TYR A 493 14.81 -26.75 -2.49
C TYR A 493 13.37 -26.27 -2.41
N LEU A 494 13.12 -25.08 -1.81
CA LEU A 494 11.77 -24.60 -1.52
C LEU A 494 11.41 -23.31 -2.30
N GLN A 495 12.15 -23.00 -3.35
CA GLN A 495 11.89 -21.89 -4.28
C GLN A 495 11.84 -20.51 -3.60
N ALA A 496 12.41 -20.35 -2.42
CA ALA A 496 12.45 -19.07 -1.74
C ALA A 496 13.48 -18.14 -2.41
N VAL A 497 13.09 -16.90 -2.65
CA VAL A 497 14.00 -15.85 -3.13
C VAL A 497 14.94 -15.39 -2.01
N GLY A 498 14.48 -15.50 -0.76
CA GLY A 498 15.25 -15.16 0.43
C GLY A 498 14.52 -15.50 1.70
N VAL A 499 15.25 -15.53 2.82
CA VAL A 499 14.72 -15.81 4.15
C VAL A 499 15.18 -14.76 5.13
N VAL A 500 14.29 -14.32 6.00
CA VAL A 500 14.60 -13.41 7.11
C VAL A 500 14.22 -14.09 8.41
N ARG A 501 15.21 -14.37 9.26
CA ARG A 501 15.00 -15.04 10.55
C ARG A 501 14.83 -14.02 11.68
N GLY A 502 13.88 -14.31 12.56
CA GLY A 502 13.73 -13.67 13.87
C GLY A 502 13.73 -14.76 14.94
N LYS A 503 13.68 -14.39 16.22
CA LYS A 503 13.54 -15.38 17.30
C LYS A 503 12.18 -16.06 17.16
N ASN A 504 12.19 -17.38 16.91
CA ASN A 504 11.01 -18.21 16.67
C ASN A 504 10.11 -17.71 15.53
N SER A 505 10.65 -17.00 14.55
CA SER A 505 9.88 -16.50 13.42
C SER A 505 10.67 -16.49 12.13
N LEU A 506 10.00 -16.82 11.03
CA LEU A 506 10.58 -16.89 9.70
C LEU A 506 9.75 -16.04 8.74
N GLN A 507 10.40 -15.29 7.86
CA GLN A 507 9.76 -14.62 6.73
C GLN A 507 10.43 -15.13 5.45
N VAL A 508 9.72 -15.94 4.68
CA VAL A 508 10.22 -16.54 3.45
C VAL A 508 9.66 -15.77 2.26
N ILE A 509 10.52 -15.29 1.39
CA ILE A 509 10.18 -14.43 0.26
C ILE A 509 9.87 -15.30 -0.95
N TYR A 510 8.62 -15.31 -1.39
CA TYR A 510 8.13 -16.04 -2.59
C TYR A 510 7.63 -15.11 -3.71
N GLY A 511 7.64 -13.79 -3.48
CA GLY A 511 7.08 -12.82 -4.43
C GLY A 511 5.57 -12.96 -4.55
N VAL A 512 5.04 -12.70 -5.74
CA VAL A 512 3.58 -12.67 -6.02
C VAL A 512 2.87 -14.01 -5.80
N GLN A 513 3.59 -15.12 -5.77
CA GLN A 513 3.02 -16.47 -5.57
C GLN A 513 2.70 -16.79 -4.10
N VAL A 514 3.17 -15.96 -3.17
CA VAL A 514 3.07 -16.22 -1.74
C VAL A 514 1.63 -16.43 -1.26
N GLN A 515 0.67 -15.76 -1.84
CA GLN A 515 -0.74 -15.89 -1.46
C GLN A 515 -1.24 -17.34 -1.69
N ASN A 516 -0.96 -17.89 -2.86
CA ASN A 516 -1.34 -19.27 -3.20
C ASN A 516 -0.62 -20.28 -2.31
N ILE A 517 0.68 -20.09 -2.08
CA ILE A 517 1.49 -20.95 -1.19
C ILE A 517 0.94 -20.91 0.24
N ALA A 518 0.68 -19.71 0.77
CA ALA A 518 0.16 -19.55 2.14
C ALA A 518 -1.21 -20.23 2.31
N THR A 519 -2.12 -20.05 1.33
CA THR A 519 -3.44 -20.69 1.36
C THR A 519 -3.29 -22.20 1.41
N LYS A 520 -2.52 -22.81 0.51
CA LYS A 520 -2.36 -24.28 0.48
C LYS A 520 -1.63 -24.82 1.72
N VAL A 521 -0.63 -24.11 2.25
CA VAL A 521 0.03 -24.49 3.51
C VAL A 521 -0.99 -24.49 4.66
N LYS A 522 -1.86 -23.51 4.73
CA LYS A 522 -2.93 -23.43 5.72
C LYS A 522 -3.97 -24.53 5.55
N ASP A 523 -4.36 -24.84 4.31
CA ASP A 523 -5.27 -25.94 3.99
C ASP A 523 -4.72 -27.28 4.46
N ILE A 524 -3.42 -27.55 4.22
CA ILE A 524 -2.76 -28.79 4.69
C ILE A 524 -2.70 -28.85 6.22
N LEU A 525 -2.48 -27.69 6.87
CA LEU A 525 -2.40 -27.61 8.33
C LEU A 525 -3.79 -27.58 9.02
N ASN A 526 -4.88 -27.47 8.26
CA ASN A 526 -6.25 -27.24 8.76
C ASN A 526 -6.34 -26.03 9.71
N ILE A 527 -5.68 -24.90 9.34
CA ILE A 527 -5.69 -23.65 10.09
C ILE A 527 -6.24 -22.50 9.22
N ASP A 528 -6.97 -21.56 9.83
CA ASP A 528 -7.55 -20.38 9.16
C ASP A 528 -6.52 -19.26 8.82
#